data_282e2e2ef5a1e95772ba83470797cc32
#
_entry.id   282e2e2ef5a1e95772ba83470797cc32
#
_cell.length_a   1.000
_cell.length_b   1.000
_cell.length_c   1.000
_cell.angle_alpha   90.00
_cell.angle_beta   90.00
_cell.angle_gamma   90.00
#
_symmetry.space_group_name_H-M   'P 1'
#
loop_
_entity.id
_entity.type
_entity.pdbx_description
1 polymer ?
#
loop_
_entity_poly.entity_id
_entity_poly.type
_entity_poly.pdbx_seq_one_letter_code
_entity_poly.pdbx_strand_id
1 'polypeptide(L)'
;MVQKIAAAALALICTMGQVDAAQHDESSTIVRERGAAQANIRDRVASILGSAEPPRNRVFAPGTSHLMHRWPVESYDTGGTLLFSDSPEYVKESGILYRDTVTGDARVLYYHLNDTAQPKKVAVILETEADLATVTVTRGGAAAPSTDYLHVGKVTQIGYFDTREMNERVHVTKERPRLLVPEMSTTVLAPGELVYGVYDFHANAPVRVSVIMYGADVDPFAFLRTARVLPRDEVALRGTFRGMNRIITSQKVYHPTMDGTVYFPIGDNLHDVYRHGIDATDGSPVVNYGNYGILYQINIPTTGRDNTRYFLSPLGGVYAGAMRAETGAKRS
;
A
#
# COMPACT_ATOMS: atom_id res chain seq x y z
N MET A 1 -31.83 -0.97 -7.66
CA MET A 1 -30.72 -0.03 -7.80
C MET A 1 -29.51 -0.70 -7.16
N VAL A 2 -28.55 -1.15 -7.94
CA VAL A 2 -27.36 -1.85 -7.43
C VAL A 2 -26.36 -0.77 -7.03
N GLN A 3 -26.08 -0.63 -5.73
CA GLN A 3 -25.02 0.23 -5.24
C GLN A 3 -23.67 -0.51 -5.41
N LYS A 4 -22.80 0.03 -6.24
CA LYS A 4 -21.41 -0.41 -6.34
C LYS A 4 -20.59 0.39 -5.33
N ILE A 5 -19.94 -0.31 -4.43
CA ILE A 5 -19.00 0.29 -3.49
C ILE A 5 -17.61 0.00 -4.02
N ALA A 6 -16.92 1.04 -4.42
CA ALA A 6 -15.49 0.96 -4.65
C ALA A 6 -14.82 1.19 -3.29
N ALA A 7 -14.38 0.14 -2.66
CA ALA A 7 -13.54 0.27 -1.50
C ALA A 7 -12.11 0.46 -1.92
N ALA A 8 -11.59 1.34 -1.28
CA ALA A 8 -10.34 1.98 -1.17
C ALA A 8 -9.13 1.08 -1.26
N ALA A 9 -8.05 1.68 -1.74
CA ALA A 9 -6.71 1.18 -1.48
C ALA A 9 -6.56 0.93 0.01
N LEU A 10 -6.63 -0.31 0.40
CA LEU A 10 -6.18 -0.73 1.68
C LEU A 10 -4.66 -0.84 1.58
N ALA A 11 -3.97 0.31 1.53
CA ALA A 11 -2.69 0.30 2.16
C ALA A 11 -3.03 0.20 3.64
N LEU A 12 -3.17 -1.01 4.14
CA LEU A 12 -3.18 -1.27 5.55
C LEU A 12 -1.75 -0.97 6.00
N ILE A 13 -1.46 0.31 6.20
CA ILE A 13 -0.32 0.69 7.00
C ILE A 13 -0.76 0.37 8.41
N CYS A 14 -0.55 -0.86 8.84
CA CYS A 14 -0.42 -1.15 10.23
C CYS A 14 0.86 -0.47 10.68
N THR A 15 0.80 0.84 10.92
CA THR A 15 1.79 1.47 11.77
C THR A 15 1.50 0.94 13.16
N MET A 16 2.24 -0.06 13.51
CA MET A 16 2.21 -0.63 14.82
C MET A 16 3.07 0.21 15.72
N GLY A 17 2.46 0.67 16.78
CA GLY A 17 3.13 1.31 17.90
C GLY A 17 2.79 2.77 18.01
N GLN A 18 2.03 3.11 19.05
CA GLN A 18 2.20 4.39 19.69
C GLN A 18 3.67 4.47 20.11
N VAL A 19 4.46 5.22 19.36
CA VAL A 19 5.71 5.72 19.90
C VAL A 19 5.34 7.02 20.57
N ASP A 20 5.23 7.00 21.89
CA ASP A 20 5.32 8.22 22.69
C ASP A 20 6.59 8.93 22.24
N ALA A 21 6.43 10.20 21.89
CA ALA A 21 7.54 11.09 21.55
C ALA A 21 8.33 11.41 22.84
N ALA A 22 9.14 10.47 23.28
CA ALA A 22 10.09 10.68 24.35
C ALA A 22 11.29 9.73 24.20
N GLN A 23 12.40 10.34 23.83
CA GLN A 23 13.77 9.94 24.10
C GLN A 23 14.50 9.04 23.10
N HIS A 24 15.54 9.64 22.54
CA HIS A 24 16.73 9.11 21.93
C HIS A 24 17.34 7.97 22.74
N ASP A 25 17.36 6.79 22.20
CA ASP A 25 18.37 5.74 22.25
C ASP A 25 17.81 4.30 22.06
N GLU A 26 16.89 4.06 21.11
CA GLU A 26 16.19 2.76 21.04
C GLU A 26 15.97 2.21 19.61
N SER A 27 16.81 2.51 18.63
CA SER A 27 16.57 2.00 17.27
C SER A 27 16.54 0.46 17.19
N SER A 28 17.31 -0.22 18.03
CA SER A 28 17.32 -1.69 18.08
C SER A 28 16.13 -2.29 18.84
N THR A 29 15.59 -1.58 19.81
CA THR A 29 14.43 -2.00 20.60
C THR A 29 13.15 -1.84 19.80
N ILE A 30 13.01 -0.75 19.03
CA ILE A 30 11.85 -0.47 18.18
C ILE A 30 11.69 -1.52 17.07
N VAL A 31 12.79 -1.97 16.45
CA VAL A 31 12.75 -3.03 15.44
C VAL A 31 12.31 -4.37 16.04
N ARG A 32 12.77 -4.70 17.25
CA ARG A 32 12.34 -5.88 17.99
C ARG A 32 10.87 -5.80 18.41
N GLU A 33 10.40 -4.64 18.84
CA GLU A 33 9.01 -4.45 19.22
C GLU A 33 8.06 -4.51 18.01
N ARG A 34 8.47 -4.02 16.83
CA ARG A 34 7.69 -4.16 15.60
C ARG A 34 7.63 -5.59 15.09
N GLY A 35 8.75 -6.32 15.11
CA GLY A 35 8.76 -7.74 14.79
C GLY A 35 7.87 -8.54 15.77
N ALA A 36 7.94 -8.25 17.05
CA ALA A 36 7.10 -8.84 18.08
C ALA A 36 5.63 -8.42 17.94
N ALA A 37 5.35 -7.19 17.52
CA ALA A 37 4.00 -6.70 17.29
C ALA A 37 3.37 -7.33 16.03
N GLN A 38 4.13 -7.54 14.96
CA GLN A 38 3.65 -8.27 13.77
C GLN A 38 3.46 -9.77 14.04
N ALA A 39 4.35 -10.40 14.82
CA ALA A 39 4.14 -11.77 15.31
C ALA A 39 2.87 -11.84 16.16
N ASN A 40 2.68 -10.88 17.07
CA ASN A 40 1.50 -10.77 17.91
C ASN A 40 0.20 -10.54 17.13
N ILE A 41 0.25 -9.87 15.97
CA ILE A 41 -0.91 -9.75 15.07
C ILE A 41 -1.20 -11.07 14.38
N ARG A 42 -0.20 -11.79 13.90
CA ARG A 42 -0.40 -13.14 13.34
C ARG A 42 -1.08 -14.05 14.33
N ASP A 43 -0.61 -14.06 15.57
CA ASP A 43 -1.16 -14.90 16.65
C ASP A 43 -2.56 -14.43 17.04
N ARG A 44 -2.81 -13.12 17.09
CA ARG A 44 -4.15 -12.57 17.38
C ARG A 44 -5.12 -12.81 16.23
N VAL A 45 -4.69 -12.62 14.98
CA VAL A 45 -5.51 -12.95 13.80
C VAL A 45 -5.79 -14.46 13.80
N ALA A 46 -4.80 -15.30 14.02
CA ALA A 46 -4.97 -16.74 14.10
C ALA A 46 -5.91 -17.14 15.27
N SER A 47 -5.81 -16.50 16.43
CA SER A 47 -6.69 -16.77 17.57
C SER A 47 -8.13 -16.29 17.35
N ILE A 48 -8.32 -15.16 16.65
CA ILE A 48 -9.65 -14.65 16.29
C ILE A 48 -10.28 -15.52 15.21
N LEU A 49 -9.49 -15.98 14.25
CA LEU A 49 -9.95 -16.86 13.16
C LEU A 49 -10.22 -18.29 13.64
N GLY A 50 -9.58 -18.74 14.71
CA GLY A 50 -9.87 -20.02 15.37
C GLY A 50 -11.14 -20.00 16.20
N SER A 51 -11.73 -18.83 16.49
CA SER A 51 -13.01 -18.71 17.17
C SER A 51 -14.14 -18.69 16.14
N ALA A 52 -15.13 -19.57 16.32
CA ALA A 52 -16.32 -19.63 15.47
C ALA A 52 -17.24 -18.39 15.60
N GLU A 53 -16.94 -17.48 16.50
CA GLU A 53 -17.73 -16.27 16.74
C GLU A 53 -17.07 -15.04 16.09
N PRO A 54 -17.84 -14.22 15.35
CA PRO A 54 -17.35 -12.96 14.86
C PRO A 54 -16.96 -12.03 16.01
N PRO A 55 -15.95 -11.17 15.84
CA PRO A 55 -15.53 -10.24 16.88
C PRO A 55 -16.71 -9.37 17.33
N ARG A 56 -16.90 -9.27 18.63
CA ARG A 56 -17.95 -8.41 19.22
C ARG A 56 -17.68 -6.96 18.83
N ASN A 57 -18.63 -6.39 18.13
CA ASN A 57 -18.52 -5.04 17.58
C ASN A 57 -18.67 -3.96 18.65
N ARG A 58 -17.59 -3.54 19.28
CA ARG A 58 -17.60 -2.34 20.14
C ARG A 58 -17.20 -1.05 19.39
N VAL A 59 -16.63 -1.17 18.20
CA VAL A 59 -16.01 -0.05 17.48
C VAL A 59 -16.85 0.40 16.28
N PHE A 60 -17.67 -0.49 15.70
CA PHE A 60 -18.22 -0.33 14.37
C PHE A 60 -19.57 0.37 14.28
N ALA A 61 -20.39 0.19 15.27
CA ALA A 61 -21.70 0.80 15.31
C ALA A 61 -22.02 1.20 16.74
N PRO A 62 -21.65 2.40 17.19
CA PRO A 62 -22.02 2.88 18.49
C PRO A 62 -23.53 2.72 18.69
N GLY A 63 -23.93 1.93 19.68
CA GLY A 63 -25.34 1.68 20.02
C GLY A 63 -25.98 0.43 19.39
N THR A 64 -25.27 -0.36 18.57
CA THR A 64 -25.78 -1.64 18.10
C THR A 64 -25.21 -2.79 18.92
N SER A 65 -26.06 -3.50 19.64
CA SER A 65 -25.75 -4.74 20.36
C SER A 65 -25.95 -5.99 19.49
N HIS A 66 -26.13 -5.82 18.17
CA HIS A 66 -26.43 -6.92 17.29
C HIS A 66 -25.19 -7.68 16.88
N LEU A 67 -25.26 -9.01 16.93
CA LEU A 67 -24.25 -9.90 16.39
C LEU A 67 -24.17 -9.68 14.87
N MET A 68 -22.97 -9.35 14.39
CA MET A 68 -22.71 -9.35 12.95
C MET A 68 -22.53 -10.78 12.48
N HIS A 69 -23.04 -11.11 11.33
CA HIS A 69 -22.72 -12.38 10.67
C HIS A 69 -21.89 -12.13 9.40
N ARG A 70 -21.08 -13.13 9.08
CA ARG A 70 -20.21 -13.05 7.92
C ARG A 70 -21.04 -13.10 6.63
N TRP A 71 -20.81 -12.11 5.76
CA TRP A 71 -21.40 -12.10 4.43
C TRP A 71 -20.60 -12.98 3.49
N PRO A 72 -21.26 -13.80 2.66
CA PRO A 72 -20.56 -14.61 1.67
C PRO A 72 -20.01 -13.72 0.55
N VAL A 73 -18.70 -13.74 0.41
CA VAL A 73 -17.99 -13.00 -0.64
C VAL A 73 -17.00 -13.92 -1.35
N GLU A 74 -16.74 -13.57 -2.60
CA GLU A 74 -15.69 -14.15 -3.43
C GLU A 74 -14.70 -13.06 -3.77
N SER A 75 -13.43 -13.40 -3.89
CA SER A 75 -12.39 -12.44 -4.28
C SER A 75 -11.54 -12.96 -5.43
N TYR A 76 -11.11 -12.07 -6.29
CA TYR A 76 -10.16 -12.37 -7.37
C TYR A 76 -9.28 -11.17 -7.67
N ASP A 77 -8.11 -11.47 -8.18
CA ASP A 77 -7.06 -10.49 -8.44
C ASP A 77 -7.14 -9.95 -9.86
N THR A 78 -6.87 -8.66 -10.01
CA THR A 78 -6.91 -7.95 -11.29
C THR A 78 -5.79 -6.93 -11.40
N GLY A 79 -5.72 -6.30 -12.57
CA GLY A 79 -4.73 -5.25 -12.85
C GLY A 79 -3.34 -5.81 -13.11
N GLY A 80 -2.39 -4.91 -13.22
CA GLY A 80 -1.01 -5.20 -13.56
C GLY A 80 -0.18 -5.68 -12.37
N THR A 81 1.04 -5.21 -12.31
CA THR A 81 2.07 -5.62 -11.34
C THR A 81 2.18 -4.62 -10.21
N LEU A 82 2.22 -5.09 -8.96
CA LEU A 82 2.60 -4.27 -7.81
C LEU A 82 4.11 -4.43 -7.53
N LEU A 83 4.83 -3.32 -7.59
CA LEU A 83 6.19 -3.16 -7.10
C LEU A 83 6.10 -2.57 -5.69
N PHE A 84 6.47 -3.34 -4.68
CA PHE A 84 6.35 -2.94 -3.29
C PHE A 84 7.73 -2.78 -2.64
N SER A 85 8.02 -1.59 -2.15
CA SER A 85 9.30 -1.21 -1.54
C SER A 85 9.06 -0.66 -0.13
N ASP A 86 9.20 -1.54 0.88
CA ASP A 86 9.04 -1.22 2.30
C ASP A 86 10.15 -1.88 3.15
N SER A 87 11.16 -2.44 2.51
CA SER A 87 12.28 -3.07 3.21
C SER A 87 13.63 -2.71 2.55
N PRO A 88 14.57 -2.15 3.31
CA PRO A 88 14.45 -1.80 4.73
C PRO A 88 13.50 -0.60 4.94
N GLU A 89 12.61 -0.68 5.94
CA GLU A 89 11.74 0.44 6.31
C GLU A 89 12.57 1.60 6.88
N TYR A 90 13.46 1.30 7.83
CA TYR A 90 14.42 2.23 8.42
C TYR A 90 15.71 2.21 7.62
N VAL A 91 15.91 3.22 6.80
CA VAL A 91 17.04 3.27 5.88
C VAL A 91 18.23 3.96 6.52
N LYS A 92 19.30 3.20 6.80
CA LYS A 92 20.50 3.65 7.53
C LYS A 92 21.60 4.17 6.62
N GLU A 93 21.53 3.96 5.32
CA GLU A 93 22.50 4.42 4.32
C GLU A 93 21.84 4.67 2.97
N SER A 94 22.50 5.38 2.09
CA SER A 94 22.02 5.58 0.72
C SER A 94 22.20 4.31 -0.12
N GLY A 95 21.20 3.97 -0.94
CA GLY A 95 21.24 2.79 -1.79
C GLY A 95 19.96 2.56 -2.57
N ILE A 96 19.91 1.43 -3.26
CA ILE A 96 18.73 0.95 -3.95
C ILE A 96 17.89 0.17 -2.93
N LEU A 97 16.65 0.61 -2.73
CA LEU A 97 15.73 0.01 -1.78
C LEU A 97 15.01 -1.19 -2.42
N TYR A 98 14.58 -1.01 -3.66
CA TYR A 98 14.00 -2.08 -4.48
C TYR A 98 14.20 -1.77 -5.97
N ARG A 99 14.27 -2.82 -6.80
CA ARG A 99 14.21 -2.69 -8.26
C ARG A 99 13.65 -3.95 -8.92
N ASP A 100 12.93 -3.73 -10.01
CA ASP A 100 12.50 -4.78 -10.93
C ASP A 100 12.17 -4.20 -12.30
N THR A 101 11.98 -5.05 -13.29
CA THR A 101 11.59 -4.66 -14.66
C THR A 101 10.15 -5.04 -14.92
N VAL A 102 9.37 -4.08 -15.42
CA VAL A 102 7.95 -4.26 -15.71
C VAL A 102 7.60 -3.79 -17.12
N THR A 103 6.50 -4.33 -17.64
CA THR A 103 5.84 -3.90 -18.87
C THR A 103 4.34 -3.92 -18.66
N GLY A 104 3.60 -3.01 -19.28
CA GLY A 104 2.16 -2.87 -19.12
C GLY A 104 1.80 -2.09 -17.86
N ASP A 105 0.65 -2.41 -17.29
CA ASP A 105 0.14 -1.73 -16.10
C ASP A 105 0.91 -2.16 -14.86
N ALA A 106 1.33 -1.17 -14.07
CA ALA A 106 2.03 -1.41 -12.82
C ALA A 106 1.68 -0.34 -11.78
N ARG A 107 1.87 -0.72 -10.52
CA ARG A 107 1.87 0.17 -9.36
C ARG A 107 3.19 0.08 -8.66
N VAL A 108 3.82 1.21 -8.36
CA VAL A 108 4.93 1.29 -7.42
C VAL A 108 4.45 1.91 -6.12
N LEU A 109 4.76 1.25 -5.02
CA LEU A 109 4.57 1.77 -3.68
C LEU A 109 5.92 1.78 -2.97
N TYR A 110 6.27 2.89 -2.36
CA TYR A 110 7.44 3.00 -1.49
C TYR A 110 7.08 3.63 -0.15
N TYR A 111 7.65 3.09 0.93
CA TYR A 111 7.42 3.52 2.30
C TYR A 111 8.73 3.36 3.07
N HIS A 112 9.43 4.47 3.33
CA HIS A 112 10.75 4.42 3.92
C HIS A 112 10.98 5.60 4.86
N LEU A 113 11.67 5.33 5.95
CA LEU A 113 12.09 6.32 6.94
C LEU A 113 13.59 6.61 6.79
N ASN A 114 13.96 7.88 6.84
CA ASN A 114 15.35 8.29 6.87
C ASN A 114 15.96 8.08 8.27
N ASP A 115 16.57 6.92 8.49
CA ASP A 115 17.29 6.58 9.74
C ASP A 115 18.79 6.91 9.64
N THR A 116 19.12 8.00 8.94
CA THR A 116 20.48 8.56 8.87
C THR A 116 20.54 9.90 9.57
N ALA A 117 21.76 10.38 9.85
CA ALA A 117 21.97 11.71 10.44
C ALA A 117 21.92 12.87 9.41
N GLN A 118 21.69 12.58 8.13
CA GLN A 118 21.75 13.56 7.04
C GLN A 118 20.43 13.63 6.26
N PRO A 119 20.09 14.80 5.69
CA PRO A 119 18.96 14.91 4.78
C PRO A 119 19.10 13.98 3.58
N LYS A 120 18.01 13.33 3.22
CA LYS A 120 17.91 12.39 2.09
C LYS A 120 16.78 12.77 1.14
N LYS A 121 16.76 12.11 -0.01
CA LYS A 121 15.65 12.08 -0.95
C LYS A 121 15.34 10.64 -1.31
N VAL A 122 14.09 10.36 -1.62
CA VAL A 122 13.67 9.09 -2.24
C VAL A 122 13.18 9.37 -3.63
N ALA A 123 13.63 8.57 -4.60
CA ALA A 123 13.20 8.68 -5.98
C ALA A 123 12.89 7.31 -6.58
N VAL A 124 11.96 7.31 -7.53
CA VAL A 124 11.69 6.19 -8.44
C VAL A 124 12.28 6.56 -9.79
N ILE A 125 13.32 5.83 -10.20
CA ILE A 125 14.01 6.04 -11.48
C ILE A 125 13.60 4.96 -12.46
N LEU A 126 13.35 5.39 -13.68
CA LEU A 126 13.00 4.57 -14.83
C LEU A 126 14.20 4.47 -15.78
N GLU A 127 14.58 3.25 -16.13
CA GLU A 127 15.60 2.91 -17.12
C GLU A 127 15.02 1.92 -18.13
N THR A 128 15.54 1.88 -19.36
CA THR A 128 15.13 0.92 -20.37
C THR A 128 16.32 0.53 -21.24
N GLU A 129 16.29 -0.68 -21.79
CA GLU A 129 17.20 -1.14 -22.84
C GLU A 129 16.60 -0.93 -24.25
N ALA A 130 15.32 -0.53 -24.33
CA ALA A 130 14.69 -0.18 -25.59
C ALA A 130 15.15 1.21 -26.07
N ASP A 131 15.09 1.44 -27.38
CA ASP A 131 15.40 2.75 -27.96
C ASP A 131 14.50 3.84 -27.39
N LEU A 132 13.23 3.51 -27.15
CA LEU A 132 12.24 4.37 -26.52
C LEU A 132 11.21 3.55 -25.76
N ALA A 133 11.03 3.83 -24.48
CA ALA A 133 9.88 3.44 -23.69
C ALA A 133 9.07 4.68 -23.28
N THR A 134 7.75 4.58 -23.37
CA THR A 134 6.84 5.61 -22.87
C THR A 134 6.13 5.05 -21.64
N VAL A 135 6.34 5.71 -20.51
CA VAL A 135 5.65 5.43 -19.26
C VAL A 135 4.59 6.52 -19.06
N THR A 136 3.34 6.12 -18.94
CA THR A 136 2.22 7.03 -18.64
C THR A 136 1.79 6.85 -17.21
N VAL A 137 2.01 7.85 -16.37
CA VAL A 137 1.52 7.86 -14.99
C VAL A 137 0.03 8.17 -15.01
N THR A 138 -0.78 7.25 -14.50
CA THR A 138 -2.25 7.32 -14.59
C THR A 138 -2.91 7.74 -13.29
N ARG A 139 -2.22 7.54 -12.16
CA ARG A 139 -2.68 7.90 -10.83
C ARG A 139 -1.49 8.02 -9.88
N GLY A 140 -1.58 8.89 -8.89
CA GLY A 140 -0.52 9.00 -7.90
C GLY A 140 -0.92 9.76 -6.66
N GLY A 141 -0.18 9.52 -5.59
CA GLY A 141 -0.28 10.23 -4.34
C GLY A 141 1.03 10.13 -3.55
N ALA A 142 1.43 11.24 -2.97
CA ALA A 142 2.51 11.31 -2.00
C ALA A 142 2.22 12.45 -1.02
N ALA A 143 2.53 12.25 0.25
CA ALA A 143 2.50 13.29 1.26
C ALA A 143 3.87 13.93 1.43
N ALA A 144 3.91 15.14 1.97
CA ALA A 144 5.14 15.70 2.48
C ALA A 144 5.74 14.79 3.57
N PRO A 145 7.08 14.60 3.61
CA PRO A 145 7.73 13.83 4.66
C PRO A 145 7.40 14.38 6.05
N SER A 146 7.26 13.48 7.02
CA SER A 146 6.94 13.85 8.40
C SER A 146 7.31 12.74 9.37
N THR A 147 7.43 13.08 10.64
CA THR A 147 7.52 12.15 11.77
C THR A 147 6.14 11.66 12.23
N ASP A 148 5.04 12.28 11.75
CA ASP A 148 3.68 11.77 11.91
C ASP A 148 3.36 10.77 10.79
N TYR A 149 3.74 9.53 10.99
CA TYR A 149 3.63 8.46 9.98
C TYR A 149 2.19 8.14 9.60
N LEU A 150 1.24 8.27 10.55
CA LEU A 150 -0.18 8.07 10.28
C LEU A 150 -0.72 9.16 9.36
N HIS A 151 -0.31 10.39 9.59
CA HIS A 151 -0.66 11.53 8.74
C HIS A 151 -0.12 11.34 7.32
N VAL A 152 1.17 10.98 7.19
CA VAL A 152 1.80 10.69 5.88
C VAL A 152 1.02 9.62 5.14
N GLY A 153 0.69 8.50 5.82
CA GLY A 153 -0.09 7.42 5.24
C GLY A 153 -1.46 7.87 4.74
N LYS A 154 -2.20 8.60 5.59
CA LYS A 154 -3.55 9.08 5.28
C LYS A 154 -3.56 10.08 4.12
N VAL A 155 -2.69 11.07 4.14
CA VAL A 155 -2.63 12.11 3.10
C VAL A 155 -2.23 11.52 1.76
N THR A 156 -1.24 10.62 1.73
CA THR A 156 -0.84 9.94 0.50
C THR A 156 -2.00 9.18 -0.13
N GLN A 157 -2.78 8.44 0.68
CA GLN A 157 -3.89 7.66 0.16
C GLN A 157 -5.07 8.52 -0.30
N ILE A 158 -5.37 9.61 0.41
CA ILE A 158 -6.38 10.57 -0.05
C ILE A 158 -5.95 11.15 -1.40
N GLY A 159 -4.71 11.61 -1.52
CA GLY A 159 -4.16 12.12 -2.78
C GLY A 159 -4.26 11.11 -3.92
N TYR A 160 -3.91 9.85 -3.66
CA TYR A 160 -4.04 8.77 -4.65
C TYR A 160 -5.50 8.54 -5.08
N PHE A 161 -6.49 8.69 -4.19
CA PHE A 161 -7.90 8.57 -4.53
C PHE A 161 -8.45 9.77 -5.27
N ASP A 162 -7.97 10.97 -4.95
CA ASP A 162 -8.43 12.20 -5.58
C ASP A 162 -7.86 12.36 -6.99
N THR A 163 -6.67 11.81 -7.25
CA THR A 163 -6.05 11.80 -8.57
C THR A 163 -6.74 10.75 -9.44
N ARG A 164 -7.70 11.16 -10.25
CA ARG A 164 -8.51 10.23 -11.06
C ARG A 164 -7.90 9.93 -12.42
N GLU A 165 -7.26 10.90 -13.03
CA GLU A 165 -6.70 10.81 -14.36
C GLU A 165 -5.45 11.70 -14.46
N MET A 166 -4.33 11.18 -13.99
CA MET A 166 -3.03 11.70 -14.45
C MET A 166 -2.80 11.15 -15.86
N ASN A 167 -2.22 11.94 -16.71
CA ASN A 167 -1.79 11.49 -18.03
C ASN A 167 -0.39 12.04 -18.31
N GLU A 168 0.46 11.94 -17.30
CA GLU A 168 1.83 12.40 -17.39
C GLU A 168 2.68 11.37 -18.13
N ARG A 169 3.24 11.78 -19.26
CA ARG A 169 4.07 10.92 -20.11
C ARG A 169 5.54 11.17 -19.84
N VAL A 170 6.24 10.08 -19.52
CA VAL A 170 7.68 10.04 -19.30
C VAL A 170 8.31 9.24 -20.43
N HIS A 171 9.14 9.89 -21.23
CA HIS A 171 9.89 9.24 -22.30
C HIS A 171 11.26 8.84 -21.79
N VAL A 172 11.53 7.54 -21.78
CA VAL A 172 12.77 6.92 -21.29
C VAL A 172 13.50 6.32 -22.47
N THR A 173 14.78 6.59 -22.63
CA THR A 173 15.64 5.93 -23.62
C THR A 173 16.81 5.26 -22.91
N LYS A 174 17.54 4.41 -23.62
CA LYS A 174 18.70 3.73 -23.10
C LYS A 174 19.74 4.68 -22.48
N GLU A 175 19.94 5.85 -23.11
CA GLU A 175 20.91 6.86 -22.69
C GLU A 175 20.36 7.85 -21.66
N ARG A 176 19.03 7.88 -21.49
CA ARG A 176 18.37 8.93 -20.71
C ARG A 176 17.33 8.37 -19.73
N PRO A 177 17.78 7.89 -18.56
CA PRO A 177 16.88 7.54 -17.48
C PRO A 177 16.06 8.74 -17.00
N ARG A 178 14.91 8.48 -16.36
CA ARG A 178 13.95 9.49 -15.91
C ARG A 178 13.47 9.22 -14.50
N LEU A 179 13.08 10.26 -13.81
CA LEU A 179 12.22 10.13 -12.62
C LEU A 179 10.80 9.76 -13.07
N LEU A 180 10.11 8.95 -12.26
CA LEU A 180 8.70 8.63 -12.48
C LEU A 180 7.84 9.90 -12.41
N VAL A 181 8.08 10.76 -11.40
CA VAL A 181 7.49 12.08 -11.27
C VAL A 181 8.55 13.11 -10.86
N PRO A 182 8.51 14.35 -11.38
CA PRO A 182 9.55 15.36 -11.15
C PRO A 182 9.72 15.77 -9.67
N GLU A 183 8.64 15.77 -8.90
CA GLU A 183 8.60 16.21 -7.49
C GLU A 183 9.54 15.40 -6.59
N MET A 184 9.85 14.16 -6.96
CA MET A 184 10.80 13.30 -6.23
C MET A 184 12.22 13.90 -6.17
N SER A 185 12.57 14.81 -7.09
CA SER A 185 13.87 15.49 -7.09
C SER A 185 13.97 16.62 -6.06
N THR A 186 12.84 17.12 -5.58
CA THR A 186 12.76 18.27 -4.68
C THR A 186 12.32 17.93 -3.26
N THR A 187 11.70 16.75 -3.06
CA THR A 187 11.22 16.32 -1.75
C THR A 187 12.37 15.83 -0.88
N VAL A 188 12.69 16.60 0.14
CA VAL A 188 13.77 16.30 1.09
C VAL A 188 13.19 15.70 2.38
N LEU A 189 13.81 14.63 2.87
CA LEU A 189 13.51 13.97 4.14
C LEU A 189 14.58 14.37 5.17
N ALA A 190 14.18 15.01 6.25
CA ALA A 190 15.04 15.18 7.41
C ALA A 190 15.26 13.83 8.12
N PRO A 191 16.29 13.71 8.99
CA PRO A 191 16.45 12.54 9.85
C PRO A 191 15.17 12.23 10.64
N GLY A 192 14.75 10.97 10.67
CA GLY A 192 13.55 10.50 11.36
C GLY A 192 12.24 10.70 10.61
N GLU A 193 12.25 11.37 9.45
CA GLU A 193 11.03 11.53 8.65
C GLU A 193 10.77 10.33 7.75
N LEU A 194 9.49 10.03 7.59
CA LEU A 194 8.95 9.03 6.69
C LEU A 194 8.52 9.68 5.38
N VAL A 195 8.79 9.01 4.28
CA VAL A 195 8.18 9.28 2.98
C VAL A 195 7.36 8.08 2.52
N TYR A 196 6.20 8.36 1.95
CA TYR A 196 5.33 7.38 1.34
C TYR A 196 4.80 7.91 0.02
N GLY A 197 4.89 7.10 -1.03
CA GLY A 197 4.28 7.39 -2.32
C GLY A 197 3.72 6.13 -2.97
N VAL A 198 2.66 6.33 -3.73
CA VAL A 198 1.99 5.28 -4.51
C VAL A 198 1.59 5.83 -5.85
N TYR A 199 2.01 5.16 -6.95
CA TYR A 199 1.78 5.61 -8.32
C TYR A 199 1.41 4.43 -9.20
N ASP A 200 0.33 4.57 -9.96
CA ASP A 200 -0.05 3.67 -11.04
C ASP A 200 0.46 4.22 -12.37
N PHE A 201 1.00 3.37 -13.19
CA PHE A 201 1.51 3.75 -14.51
C PHE A 201 1.36 2.60 -15.52
N HIS A 202 1.42 2.96 -16.79
CA HIS A 202 1.51 2.02 -17.90
C HIS A 202 2.83 2.19 -18.62
N ALA A 203 3.58 1.12 -18.83
CA ALA A 203 4.81 1.10 -19.60
C ALA A 203 4.58 0.33 -20.91
N ASN A 204 4.77 0.97 -22.06
CA ASN A 204 4.55 0.35 -23.37
C ASN A 204 5.69 -0.59 -23.82
N ALA A 205 6.81 -0.57 -23.10
CA ALA A 205 7.98 -1.43 -23.31
C ALA A 205 8.60 -1.76 -21.93
N PRO A 206 9.52 -2.73 -21.85
CA PRO A 206 10.19 -3.05 -20.59
C PRO A 206 10.92 -1.85 -19.99
N VAL A 207 10.58 -1.50 -18.76
CA VAL A 207 11.26 -0.48 -17.96
C VAL A 207 11.73 -1.05 -16.65
N ARG A 208 12.98 -0.80 -16.30
CA ARG A 208 13.51 -1.06 -14.97
C ARG A 208 13.11 0.08 -14.06
N VAL A 209 12.40 -0.25 -13.00
CA VAL A 209 11.93 0.67 -11.97
C VAL A 209 12.84 0.49 -10.76
N SER A 210 13.56 1.54 -10.36
CA SER A 210 14.45 1.52 -9.20
C SER A 210 13.98 2.53 -8.17
N VAL A 211 13.64 2.06 -6.96
CA VAL A 211 13.39 2.91 -5.78
C VAL A 211 14.72 3.09 -5.07
N ILE A 212 15.15 4.34 -4.90
CA ILE A 212 16.43 4.68 -4.28
C ILE A 212 16.26 5.69 -3.15
N MET A 213 17.11 5.58 -2.11
CA MET A 213 17.36 6.66 -1.16
C MET A 213 18.77 7.21 -1.36
N TYR A 214 18.93 8.52 -1.46
CA TYR A 214 20.20 9.17 -1.80
C TYR A 214 20.38 10.50 -1.06
N GLY A 215 21.59 11.05 -1.07
CA GLY A 215 21.90 12.34 -0.43
C GLY A 215 21.10 13.49 -1.06
N ALA A 216 20.62 14.44 -0.25
CA ALA A 216 19.78 15.54 -0.73
C ALA A 216 20.42 16.41 -1.82
N ASP A 217 21.76 16.54 -1.78
CA ASP A 217 22.55 17.35 -2.72
C ASP A 217 23.20 16.53 -3.84
N VAL A 218 22.82 15.24 -3.98
CA VAL A 218 23.42 14.31 -4.96
C VAL A 218 22.49 14.20 -6.19
N ASP A 219 23.07 14.10 -7.37
CA ASP A 219 22.31 13.78 -8.58
C ASP A 219 21.86 12.31 -8.54
N PRO A 220 20.54 12.03 -8.64
CA PRO A 220 20.01 10.68 -8.49
C PRO A 220 20.48 9.72 -9.60
N PHE A 221 20.69 10.22 -10.81
CA PHE A 221 21.10 9.39 -11.94
C PHE A 221 22.59 9.03 -11.85
N ALA A 222 23.42 9.96 -11.42
CA ALA A 222 24.83 9.69 -11.14
C ALA A 222 24.97 8.70 -9.98
N PHE A 223 24.17 8.86 -8.92
CA PHE A 223 24.16 7.96 -7.78
C PHE A 223 23.75 6.55 -8.17
N LEU A 224 22.69 6.38 -8.94
CA LEU A 224 22.16 5.07 -9.32
C LEU A 224 23.20 4.19 -10.06
N ARG A 225 24.11 4.81 -10.84
CA ARG A 225 25.15 4.06 -11.57
C ARG A 225 26.11 3.26 -10.69
N THR A 226 26.30 3.69 -9.44
CA THR A 226 27.23 3.06 -8.49
C THR A 226 26.56 2.53 -7.24
N ALA A 227 25.25 2.78 -7.10
CA ALA A 227 24.48 2.37 -5.95
C ALA A 227 24.34 0.84 -5.89
N ARG A 228 24.43 0.30 -4.69
CA ARG A 228 24.12 -1.10 -4.41
C ARG A 228 22.71 -1.27 -3.89
N VAL A 229 22.15 -2.46 -4.05
CA VAL A 229 20.91 -2.85 -3.39
C VAL A 229 21.14 -3.01 -1.90
N LEU A 230 20.33 -2.36 -1.09
CA LEU A 230 20.42 -2.49 0.36
C LEU A 230 19.85 -3.83 0.82
N PRO A 231 20.39 -4.40 1.89
CA PRO A 231 19.84 -5.62 2.48
C PRO A 231 18.40 -5.35 2.99
N ARG A 232 17.59 -6.41 2.98
CA ARG A 232 16.28 -6.38 3.62
C ARG A 232 16.41 -6.27 5.13
N ASP A 233 15.43 -5.69 5.79
CA ASP A 233 15.23 -5.85 7.22
C ASP A 233 14.59 -7.21 7.57
N GLU A 234 14.34 -7.46 8.85
CA GLU A 234 13.77 -8.72 9.34
C GLU A 234 12.35 -8.98 8.83
N VAL A 235 11.59 -7.93 8.51
CA VAL A 235 10.21 -8.04 8.03
C VAL A 235 10.16 -8.41 6.56
N ALA A 236 11.18 -8.01 5.78
CA ALA A 236 11.40 -8.35 4.38
C ALA A 236 10.20 -8.01 3.46
N LEU A 237 9.50 -6.92 3.73
CA LEU A 237 8.33 -6.48 2.95
C LEU A 237 8.77 -5.67 1.71
N ARG A 238 9.38 -6.34 0.74
CA ARG A 238 9.61 -5.78 -0.59
C ARG A 238 9.53 -6.89 -1.62
N GLY A 239 8.99 -6.56 -2.79
CA GLY A 239 8.86 -7.55 -3.86
C GLY A 239 7.93 -7.12 -4.98
N THR A 240 7.87 -7.96 -5.98
CA THR A 240 6.97 -7.86 -7.13
C THR A 240 5.86 -8.87 -6.99
N PHE A 241 4.60 -8.39 -7.10
CA PHE A 241 3.40 -9.18 -6.94
C PHE A 241 2.52 -9.04 -8.19
N ARG A 242 1.98 -10.15 -8.69
CA ARG A 242 1.03 -10.12 -9.80
C ARG A 242 -0.35 -9.69 -9.32
N GLY A 243 -1.01 -8.81 -10.09
CA GLY A 243 -2.32 -8.25 -9.76
C GLY A 243 -2.21 -7.18 -8.67
N MET A 244 -2.29 -5.93 -9.04
CA MET A 244 -2.21 -4.79 -8.12
C MET A 244 -3.55 -4.41 -7.51
N ASN A 245 -4.62 -5.07 -7.92
CA ASN A 245 -5.98 -4.85 -7.41
C ASN A 245 -6.63 -6.16 -7.00
N ARG A 246 -7.62 -6.09 -6.11
CA ARG A 246 -8.47 -7.20 -5.72
C ARG A 246 -9.94 -6.79 -5.78
N ILE A 247 -10.75 -7.59 -6.47
CA ILE A 247 -12.19 -7.40 -6.49
C ILE A 247 -12.80 -8.36 -5.48
N ILE A 248 -13.63 -7.82 -4.59
CA ILE A 248 -14.48 -8.59 -3.69
C ILE A 248 -15.92 -8.42 -4.17
N THR A 249 -16.62 -9.50 -4.38
CA THR A 249 -18.00 -9.50 -4.84
C THR A 249 -18.85 -10.52 -4.07
N SER A 250 -20.17 -10.44 -4.19
CA SER A 250 -21.10 -11.40 -3.62
C SER A 250 -22.14 -11.78 -4.65
N GLN A 251 -22.47 -13.07 -4.71
CA GLN A 251 -23.62 -13.56 -5.47
C GLN A 251 -24.94 -13.26 -4.73
N LYS A 252 -24.86 -13.14 -3.40
CA LYS A 252 -26.02 -12.83 -2.57
C LYS A 252 -26.27 -11.33 -2.58
N VAL A 253 -27.53 -10.94 -2.80
CA VAL A 253 -27.97 -9.56 -2.72
C VAL A 253 -28.21 -9.18 -1.26
N TYR A 254 -27.61 -8.09 -0.80
CA TYR A 254 -27.76 -7.58 0.55
C TYR A 254 -29.04 -6.74 0.67
N HIS A 255 -29.86 -7.06 1.69
CA HIS A 255 -31.08 -6.34 2.05
C HIS A 255 -30.89 -5.74 3.44
N PRO A 256 -30.59 -4.43 3.57
CA PRO A 256 -30.19 -3.82 4.85
C PRO A 256 -31.16 -4.09 6.01
N THR A 257 -32.49 -4.03 5.75
CA THR A 257 -33.51 -4.24 6.77
C THR A 257 -33.73 -5.72 7.13
N MET A 258 -33.39 -6.64 6.24
CA MET A 258 -33.60 -8.09 6.45
C MET A 258 -32.35 -8.78 6.96
N ASP A 259 -31.21 -8.45 6.38
CA ASP A 259 -29.94 -9.11 6.67
C ASP A 259 -29.21 -8.50 7.87
N GLY A 260 -29.61 -7.29 8.34
CA GLY A 260 -28.99 -6.63 9.48
C GLY A 260 -27.54 -6.23 9.24
N THR A 261 -26.74 -6.19 10.31
CA THR A 261 -25.33 -5.84 10.21
C THR A 261 -24.50 -7.06 9.81
N VAL A 262 -23.74 -6.91 8.72
CA VAL A 262 -22.89 -7.96 8.17
C VAL A 262 -21.45 -7.50 8.09
N TYR A 263 -20.51 -8.46 8.03
CA TYR A 263 -19.10 -8.18 7.83
C TYR A 263 -18.48 -9.19 6.87
N PHE A 264 -17.36 -8.83 6.29
CA PHE A 264 -16.44 -9.73 5.61
C PHE A 264 -14.99 -9.30 5.90
N PRO A 265 -14.08 -10.25 6.09
CA PRO A 265 -12.69 -9.93 6.40
C PRO A 265 -11.93 -9.51 5.15
N ILE A 266 -10.90 -8.68 5.35
CA ILE A 266 -9.95 -8.24 4.33
C ILE A 266 -8.53 -8.45 4.89
N GLY A 267 -7.65 -9.09 4.11
CA GLY A 267 -6.26 -9.32 4.48
C GLY A 267 -6.09 -10.18 5.74
N ASP A 268 -6.96 -11.17 5.95
CA ASP A 268 -6.95 -12.05 7.12
C ASP A 268 -6.17 -13.36 6.90
N ASN A 269 -5.70 -13.59 5.67
CA ASN A 269 -5.02 -14.80 5.22
C ASN A 269 -5.81 -16.10 5.36
N LEU A 270 -7.10 -16.01 5.59
CA LEU A 270 -8.00 -17.16 5.66
C LEU A 270 -9.09 -17.08 4.58
N HIS A 271 -9.80 -15.97 4.55
CA HIS A 271 -10.87 -15.69 3.59
C HIS A 271 -10.37 -14.78 2.47
N ASP A 272 -9.46 -13.89 2.81
CA ASP A 272 -8.75 -13.01 1.91
C ASP A 272 -7.24 -13.24 2.05
N VAL A 273 -6.74 -14.20 1.26
CA VAL A 273 -5.36 -14.69 1.36
C VAL A 273 -4.34 -13.62 1.00
N TYR A 274 -3.19 -13.69 1.68
CA TYR A 274 -2.06 -12.80 1.39
C TYR A 274 -1.47 -13.07 0.02
N ARG A 275 -0.98 -12.01 -0.59
CA ARG A 275 -0.28 -12.08 -1.87
C ARG A 275 1.10 -12.68 -1.69
N HIS A 276 1.44 -13.55 -2.63
CA HIS A 276 2.78 -14.10 -2.78
C HIS A 276 3.46 -13.45 -3.97
N GLY A 277 4.72 -13.11 -3.81
CA GLY A 277 5.56 -12.46 -4.81
C GLY A 277 7.01 -12.91 -4.71
N ILE A 278 7.87 -12.18 -5.40
CA ILE A 278 9.31 -12.44 -5.44
C ILE A 278 10.05 -11.13 -5.20
N ASP A 279 11.05 -11.13 -4.35
CA ASP A 279 12.05 -10.06 -4.30
C ASP A 279 12.96 -10.22 -5.52
N ALA A 280 12.75 -9.38 -6.54
CA ALA A 280 13.52 -9.45 -7.78
C ALA A 280 15.02 -9.12 -7.58
N THR A 281 15.40 -8.57 -6.44
CA THR A 281 16.80 -8.21 -6.16
C THR A 281 17.65 -9.42 -5.77
N ASP A 282 17.04 -10.50 -5.26
CA ASP A 282 17.73 -11.72 -4.83
C ASP A 282 17.01 -13.02 -5.23
N GLY A 283 15.82 -12.94 -5.84
CA GLY A 283 15.02 -14.07 -6.28
C GLY A 283 14.26 -14.79 -5.16
N SER A 284 14.26 -14.27 -3.94
CA SER A 284 13.61 -14.93 -2.80
C SER A 284 12.09 -14.75 -2.82
N PRO A 285 11.33 -15.74 -2.32
CA PRO A 285 9.88 -15.59 -2.17
C PRO A 285 9.53 -14.59 -1.07
N VAL A 286 8.45 -13.84 -1.30
CA VAL A 286 7.93 -12.84 -0.37
C VAL A 286 6.43 -13.01 -0.19
N VAL A 287 5.95 -12.80 1.04
CA VAL A 287 4.52 -12.75 1.36
C VAL A 287 4.16 -11.33 1.76
N ASN A 288 3.16 -10.76 1.11
CA ASN A 288 2.62 -9.44 1.47
C ASN A 288 1.62 -9.60 2.62
N TYR A 289 2.12 -9.62 3.83
CA TYR A 289 1.31 -9.78 5.04
C TYR A 289 0.41 -8.57 5.26
N GLY A 290 -0.90 -8.74 4.99
CA GLY A 290 -1.89 -7.68 5.06
C GLY A 290 -2.24 -7.06 3.70
N ASN A 291 -1.71 -7.59 2.59
CA ASN A 291 -2.01 -7.13 1.23
C ASN A 291 -1.77 -5.63 1.01
N TYR A 292 -0.66 -5.10 1.54
CA TYR A 292 -0.29 -3.69 1.38
C TYR A 292 -0.17 -3.31 -0.11
N GLY A 293 -0.62 -2.11 -0.44
CA GLY A 293 -0.58 -1.58 -1.80
C GLY A 293 -1.61 -2.18 -2.76
N ILE A 294 -2.42 -3.14 -2.31
CA ILE A 294 -3.51 -3.69 -3.11
C ILE A 294 -4.73 -2.77 -3.05
N LEU A 295 -5.23 -2.37 -4.21
CA LEU A 295 -6.48 -1.62 -4.30
C LEU A 295 -7.66 -2.59 -4.26
N TYR A 296 -8.44 -2.53 -3.20
CA TYR A 296 -9.66 -3.32 -3.06
C TYR A 296 -10.86 -2.60 -3.68
N GLN A 297 -11.54 -3.27 -4.59
CA GLN A 297 -12.82 -2.87 -5.12
C GLN A 297 -13.90 -3.82 -4.61
N ILE A 298 -14.84 -3.30 -3.83
CA ILE A 298 -15.87 -4.10 -3.18
C ILE A 298 -17.20 -3.84 -3.87
N ASN A 299 -17.79 -4.89 -4.45
CA ASN A 299 -19.03 -4.84 -5.21
C ASN A 299 -20.05 -5.76 -4.55
N ILE A 300 -20.84 -5.24 -3.61
CA ILE A 300 -21.92 -5.99 -2.97
C ILE A 300 -23.26 -5.54 -3.57
N PRO A 301 -23.96 -6.41 -4.30
CA PRO A 301 -25.30 -6.11 -4.78
C PRO A 301 -26.19 -5.80 -3.59
N THR A 302 -26.88 -4.65 -3.61
CA THR A 302 -27.71 -4.18 -2.50
C THR A 302 -29.05 -3.74 -3.03
N THR A 303 -30.13 -4.13 -2.38
CA THR A 303 -31.50 -3.65 -2.70
C THR A 303 -32.07 -2.88 -1.52
N GLY A 304 -33.16 -2.14 -1.81
CA GLY A 304 -33.83 -1.31 -0.84
C GLY A 304 -33.56 0.18 -1.06
N ARG A 305 -34.32 0.99 -0.36
CA ARG A 305 -34.17 2.46 -0.37
C ARG A 305 -33.52 2.98 0.91
N ASP A 306 -33.14 2.06 1.79
CA ASP A 306 -32.58 2.41 3.09
C ASP A 306 -31.11 2.84 2.99
N ASN A 307 -30.71 3.72 3.87
CA ASN A 307 -29.32 4.15 3.97
C ASN A 307 -28.47 3.01 4.52
N THR A 308 -27.49 2.58 3.73
CA THR A 308 -26.48 1.61 4.17
C THR A 308 -25.27 2.35 4.73
N ARG A 309 -24.79 1.95 5.91
CA ARG A 309 -23.59 2.47 6.54
C ARG A 309 -22.44 1.49 6.34
N TYR A 310 -21.28 2.03 6.05
CA TYR A 310 -20.06 1.24 5.85
C TYR A 310 -19.04 1.61 6.91
N PHE A 311 -18.40 0.58 7.45
CA PHE A 311 -17.36 0.73 8.47
C PHE A 311 -16.17 -0.12 8.07
N LEU A 312 -14.97 0.41 8.27
CA LEU A 312 -13.74 -0.36 8.24
C LEU A 312 -13.22 -0.47 9.66
N SER A 313 -12.88 -1.68 10.05
CA SER A 313 -12.35 -1.93 11.38
C SER A 313 -11.02 -2.65 11.30
N PRO A 314 -9.96 -2.05 11.78
CA PRO A 314 -8.69 -2.73 11.90
C PRO A 314 -8.79 -3.84 12.97
N LEU A 315 -8.34 -5.04 12.62
CA LEU A 315 -8.25 -6.17 13.56
C LEU A 315 -7.03 -6.08 14.48
N GLY A 316 -6.11 -5.19 14.20
CA GLY A 316 -4.95 -4.90 15.03
C GLY A 316 -4.34 -3.55 14.71
N GLY A 317 -3.87 -2.84 15.73
CA GLY A 317 -3.23 -1.55 15.56
C GLY A 317 -4.17 -0.40 15.18
N VAL A 318 -3.59 0.69 14.72
CA VAL A 318 -4.27 1.89 14.24
C VAL A 318 -4.34 1.84 12.72
N TYR A 319 -5.48 2.22 12.17
CA TYR A 319 -5.67 2.32 10.71
C TYR A 319 -5.57 3.77 10.26
N ALA A 320 -4.77 4.01 9.24
CA ALA A 320 -4.73 5.27 8.50
C ALA A 320 -4.84 4.98 7.01
N GLY A 321 -5.94 5.39 6.40
CA GLY A 321 -6.20 5.12 4.99
C GLY A 321 -7.42 5.85 4.46
N ALA A 322 -7.79 5.57 3.22
CA ALA A 322 -8.93 6.17 2.55
C ALA A 322 -9.89 5.09 2.04
N MET A 323 -11.18 5.38 2.11
CA MET A 323 -12.26 4.57 1.55
C MET A 323 -13.20 5.49 0.77
N ARG A 324 -13.56 5.08 -0.45
CA ARG A 324 -14.51 5.79 -1.27
C ARG A 324 -15.73 4.93 -1.57
N ALA A 325 -16.92 5.43 -1.25
CA ALA A 325 -18.16 4.81 -1.62
C ALA A 325 -18.72 5.45 -2.91
N GLU A 326 -19.11 4.62 -3.87
CA GLU A 326 -19.75 5.06 -5.10
C GLU A 326 -21.17 4.47 -5.16
N THR A 327 -22.16 5.33 -5.34
CA THR A 327 -23.53 4.90 -5.59
C THR A 327 -23.76 4.83 -7.09
N GLY A 328 -24.18 3.67 -7.57
CA GLY A 328 -24.56 3.49 -8.98
C GLY A 328 -25.86 4.23 -9.30
N ALA A 329 -25.81 5.54 -9.42
CA ALA A 329 -26.90 6.27 -10.08
C ALA A 329 -26.80 5.97 -11.58
N LYS A 330 -27.84 5.33 -12.16
CA LYS A 330 -28.03 5.40 -13.60
C LYS A 330 -28.13 6.88 -13.96
N ARG A 331 -27.17 7.41 -14.69
CA ARG A 331 -27.42 8.63 -15.46
C ARG A 331 -28.49 8.26 -16.47
N SER A 332 -29.70 8.80 -16.25
CA SER A 332 -30.79 8.82 -17.23
C SER A 332 -30.40 9.71 -18.39
#